data_7a3f28ca0e7ed78dc7dfef09594725cc
#
_entry.id   7a3f28ca0e7ed78dc7dfef09594725cc
#
_cell.length_a   1.000
_cell.length_b   1.000
_cell.length_c   1.000
_cell.angle_alpha   90.00
_cell.angle_beta   90.00
_cell.angle_gamma   90.00
#
_symmetry.space_group_name_H-M   'P 1'
#
loop_
_entity.id
_entity.type
_entity.pdbx_description
1 polymer ?
#
loop_
_entity_poly.entity_id
_entity_poly.type
_entity_poly.pdbx_seq_one_letter_code
_entity_poly.pdbx_strand_id
1 'polypeptide(L)'
;LNIKRSSYMLSKIYGEALYNFSNLPIINLRIHNIYGPRMGMSHVIPELIFRSLNSKKYLEVYSPNHKRCFCFIHDAVNITYKLLTNKKVNKDTLNLGSDKNEISMIKLGKLIVKLLNKNIKVIGLKNNPGSPTRRVPSLKKLNKKINYKYNYNLVDGLKITIDWYKKNLSYKT
;
A
#
# COMPACT_ATOMS: atom_id res chain seq x y z
N LEU A 1 12.84 -21.96 1.82
CA LEU A 1 12.67 -20.57 2.31
C LEU A 1 13.57 -19.66 1.48
N ASN A 2 13.00 -18.63 0.84
CA ASN A 2 13.79 -17.63 0.13
C ASN A 2 14.48 -16.73 1.17
N ILE A 3 15.78 -16.94 1.40
CA ILE A 3 16.58 -16.33 2.46
C ILE A 3 16.44 -14.79 2.47
N LYS A 4 16.39 -14.13 1.31
CA LYS A 4 16.29 -12.66 1.21
C LYS A 4 14.98 -12.06 1.75
N ARG A 5 13.87 -12.84 1.78
CA ARG A 5 12.58 -12.39 2.33
C ARG A 5 12.30 -12.92 3.73
N SER A 6 13.00 -14.00 4.12
CA SER A 6 12.80 -14.66 5.40
C SER A 6 13.24 -13.80 6.57
N SER A 7 14.36 -13.06 6.45
CA SER A 7 14.87 -12.18 7.51
C SER A 7 13.87 -11.09 7.89
N TYR A 8 13.28 -10.42 6.88
CA TYR A 8 12.24 -9.42 7.12
C TYR A 8 11.00 -10.03 7.80
N MET A 9 10.51 -11.16 7.29
CA MET A 9 9.37 -11.85 7.86
C MET A 9 9.63 -12.28 9.31
N LEU A 10 10.78 -12.89 9.58
CA LEU A 10 11.19 -13.32 10.91
C LEU A 10 11.31 -12.13 11.88
N SER A 11 11.89 -11.01 11.45
CA SER A 11 11.98 -9.79 12.28
C SER A 11 10.60 -9.27 12.70
N LYS A 12 9.59 -9.35 11.82
CA LYS A 12 8.21 -8.95 12.15
C LYS A 12 7.53 -9.93 13.08
N ILE A 13 7.71 -11.23 12.87
CA ILE A 13 7.18 -12.28 13.76
C ILE A 13 7.81 -12.15 15.15
N TYR A 14 9.12 -11.92 15.22
CA TYR A 14 9.83 -11.72 16.49
C TYR A 14 9.33 -10.48 17.22
N GLY A 15 9.16 -9.34 16.51
CA GLY A 15 8.58 -8.14 17.10
C GLY A 15 7.16 -8.36 17.64
N GLU A 16 6.31 -9.12 16.93
CA GLU A 16 4.98 -9.49 17.42
C GLU A 16 5.04 -10.44 18.64
N ALA A 17 6.03 -11.35 18.70
CA ALA A 17 6.23 -12.22 19.84
C ALA A 17 6.64 -11.41 21.09
N LEU A 18 7.60 -10.50 20.96
CA LEU A 18 8.03 -9.61 22.05
C LEU A 18 6.87 -8.75 22.60
N TYR A 19 5.98 -8.30 21.73
CA TYR A 19 4.78 -7.58 22.11
C TYR A 19 3.93 -8.35 23.13
N ASN A 20 3.78 -9.68 22.97
CA ASN A 20 2.97 -10.51 23.87
C ASN A 20 3.56 -10.64 25.27
N PHE A 21 4.88 -10.47 25.42
CA PHE A 21 5.56 -10.48 26.71
C PHE A 21 5.56 -9.11 27.42
N SER A 22 5.17 -8.05 26.72
CA SER A 22 5.11 -6.71 27.29
C SER A 22 3.85 -6.53 28.15
N ASN A 23 3.98 -5.86 29.30
CA ASN A 23 2.87 -5.41 30.12
C ASN A 23 2.29 -4.07 29.69
N LEU A 24 2.86 -3.43 28.65
CA LEU A 24 2.42 -2.15 28.11
C LEU A 24 1.10 -2.29 27.34
N PRO A 25 0.28 -1.22 27.30
CA PRO A 25 -0.91 -1.15 26.46
C PRO A 25 -0.52 -0.92 24.99
N ILE A 26 -0.17 -1.98 24.27
CA ILE A 26 0.34 -1.92 22.90
C ILE A 26 -0.74 -2.35 21.90
N ILE A 27 -0.79 -1.66 20.75
CA ILE A 27 -1.58 -2.05 19.59
C ILE A 27 -0.60 -2.40 18.46
N ASN A 28 -0.63 -3.64 17.99
CA ASN A 28 0.19 -4.09 16.88
C ASN A 28 -0.58 -3.94 15.56
N LEU A 29 -0.04 -3.14 14.63
CA LEU A 29 -0.68 -2.88 13.34
C LEU A 29 0.08 -3.59 12.22
N ARG A 30 -0.56 -4.56 11.56
CA ARG A 30 -0.09 -5.18 10.33
C ARG A 30 -0.54 -4.32 9.15
N ILE A 31 0.38 -3.53 8.61
CA ILE A 31 0.10 -2.53 7.58
C ILE A 31 0.04 -3.18 6.20
N HIS A 32 -1.03 -2.91 5.43
CA HIS A 32 -1.27 -3.46 4.09
C HIS A 32 -1.38 -2.36 3.03
N ASN A 33 -0.39 -2.31 2.11
CA ASN A 33 -0.39 -1.49 0.89
C ASN A 33 -0.86 -0.05 1.12
N ILE A 34 -0.32 0.61 2.13
CA ILE A 34 -0.52 2.05 2.34
C ILE A 34 0.25 2.80 1.26
N TYR A 35 -0.35 3.83 0.67
CA TYR A 35 0.29 4.66 -0.34
C TYR A 35 -0.05 6.15 -0.15
N GLY A 36 0.76 7.01 -0.74
CA GLY A 36 0.58 8.45 -0.69
C GLY A 36 1.85 9.23 -1.04
N PRO A 37 1.83 10.54 -0.86
CA PRO A 37 3.00 11.40 -0.97
C PRO A 37 4.18 10.90 -0.13
N ARG A 38 5.41 11.15 -0.58
CA ARG A 38 6.67 10.81 0.10
C ARG A 38 6.96 9.31 0.26
N MET A 39 6.17 8.43 -0.37
CA MET A 39 6.43 7.00 -0.37
C MET A 39 7.74 6.69 -1.13
N GLY A 40 8.54 5.74 -0.63
CA GLY A 40 9.80 5.36 -1.26
C GLY A 40 9.64 4.80 -2.67
N MET A 41 10.57 5.11 -3.57
CA MET A 41 10.51 4.75 -5.00
C MET A 41 10.56 3.25 -5.30
N SER A 42 10.95 2.41 -4.34
CA SER A 42 10.93 0.95 -4.46
C SER A 42 9.53 0.32 -4.38
N HIS A 43 8.51 1.13 -4.13
CA HIS A 43 7.12 0.67 -4.05
C HIS A 43 6.38 0.88 -5.38
N VAL A 44 5.39 0.02 -5.66
CA VAL A 44 4.74 -0.09 -6.96
C VAL A 44 4.08 1.21 -7.46
N ILE A 45 3.41 1.98 -6.61
CA ILE A 45 2.72 3.22 -7.06
C ILE A 45 3.74 4.31 -7.43
N PRO A 46 4.72 4.69 -6.58
CA PRO A 46 5.76 5.63 -6.97
C PRO A 46 6.56 5.17 -8.19
N GLU A 47 6.94 3.89 -8.25
CA GLU A 47 7.68 3.32 -9.38
C GLU A 47 6.89 3.47 -10.69
N LEU A 48 5.60 3.11 -10.69
CA LEU A 48 4.76 3.26 -11.88
C LEU A 48 4.57 4.71 -12.28
N ILE A 49 4.40 5.64 -11.32
CA ILE A 49 4.32 7.07 -11.60
C ILE A 49 5.61 7.56 -12.26
N PHE A 50 6.76 7.28 -11.66
CA PHE A 50 8.06 7.70 -12.16
C PHE A 50 8.34 7.16 -13.56
N ARG A 51 8.13 5.85 -13.76
CA ARG A 51 8.32 5.21 -15.07
C ARG A 51 7.35 5.76 -16.13
N SER A 52 6.10 6.04 -15.75
CA SER A 52 5.13 6.65 -16.66
C SER A 52 5.54 8.08 -17.06
N LEU A 53 6.04 8.89 -16.14
CA LEU A 53 6.51 10.25 -16.44
C LEU A 53 7.68 10.25 -17.44
N ASN A 54 8.62 9.33 -17.28
CA ASN A 54 9.82 9.25 -18.12
C ASN A 54 9.64 8.43 -19.41
N SER A 55 8.55 7.70 -19.57
CA SER A 55 8.30 6.90 -20.75
C SER A 55 7.74 7.71 -21.91
N LYS A 56 8.21 7.41 -23.14
CA LYS A 56 7.72 7.99 -24.40
C LYS A 56 6.78 7.06 -25.18
N LYS A 57 6.91 5.74 -25.03
CA LYS A 57 6.19 4.76 -25.86
C LYS A 57 5.30 3.82 -25.04
N TYR A 58 5.81 3.23 -23.96
CA TYR A 58 5.07 2.24 -23.18
C TYR A 58 5.51 2.19 -21.71
N LEU A 59 4.59 1.75 -20.86
CA LEU A 59 4.82 1.41 -19.46
C LEU A 59 4.76 -0.11 -19.30
N GLU A 60 5.84 -0.73 -18.90
CA GLU A 60 5.89 -2.14 -18.56
C GLU A 60 5.39 -2.38 -17.12
N VAL A 61 4.56 -3.39 -16.95
CA VAL A 61 3.99 -3.76 -15.65
C VAL A 61 4.28 -5.22 -15.36
N TYR A 62 5.11 -5.49 -14.37
CA TYR A 62 5.38 -6.84 -13.91
C TYR A 62 4.20 -7.41 -13.13
N SER A 63 4.01 -8.73 -13.21
CA SER A 63 2.90 -9.43 -12.53
C SER A 63 1.53 -8.80 -12.83
N PRO A 64 1.16 -8.60 -14.10
CA PRO A 64 0.03 -7.76 -14.52
C PRO A 64 -1.30 -8.18 -13.91
N ASN A 65 -1.47 -9.48 -13.67
CA ASN A 65 -2.72 -10.06 -13.12
C ASN A 65 -2.77 -10.14 -11.60
N HIS A 66 -1.65 -9.84 -10.92
CA HIS A 66 -1.65 -9.81 -9.45
C HIS A 66 -2.55 -8.71 -8.92
N LYS A 67 -3.34 -9.01 -7.89
CA LYS A 67 -4.36 -8.12 -7.35
C LYS A 67 -3.98 -7.60 -5.96
N ARG A 68 -4.27 -6.33 -5.73
CA ARG A 68 -4.04 -5.64 -4.45
C ARG A 68 -5.19 -4.69 -4.14
N CYS A 69 -5.40 -4.46 -2.84
CA CYS A 69 -6.13 -3.29 -2.36
C CYS A 69 -5.12 -2.29 -1.84
N PHE A 70 -5.41 -1.01 -2.01
CA PHE A 70 -4.55 0.09 -1.58
C PHE A 70 -5.32 1.00 -0.64
N CYS A 71 -4.68 1.46 0.43
CA CYS A 71 -5.24 2.40 1.39
C CYS A 71 -4.45 3.70 1.34
N PHE A 72 -5.14 4.82 1.18
CA PHE A 72 -4.48 6.13 1.16
C PHE A 72 -3.96 6.50 2.54
N ILE A 73 -2.81 7.15 2.60
CA ILE A 73 -2.10 7.44 3.85
C ILE A 73 -2.96 8.23 4.85
N HIS A 74 -3.77 9.19 4.41
CA HIS A 74 -4.63 9.95 5.32
C HIS A 74 -5.66 9.08 6.04
N ASP A 75 -6.27 8.10 5.33
CA ASP A 75 -7.17 7.14 5.97
C ASP A 75 -6.41 6.25 6.95
N ALA A 76 -5.21 5.81 6.60
CA ALA A 76 -4.39 4.99 7.49
C ALA A 76 -4.01 5.74 8.78
N VAL A 77 -3.63 7.01 8.68
CA VAL A 77 -3.33 7.89 9.83
C VAL A 77 -4.58 8.08 10.69
N ASN A 78 -5.73 8.39 10.09
CA ASN A 78 -6.97 8.59 10.82
C ASN A 78 -7.44 7.32 11.54
N ILE A 79 -7.30 6.14 10.91
CA ILE A 79 -7.57 4.85 11.55
C ILE A 79 -6.64 4.65 12.75
N THR A 80 -5.33 4.89 12.58
CA THR A 80 -4.34 4.76 13.65
C THR A 80 -4.67 5.68 14.81
N TYR A 81 -4.99 6.94 14.54
CA TYR A 81 -5.38 7.91 15.56
C TYR A 81 -6.63 7.46 16.34
N LYS A 82 -7.68 7.00 15.65
CA LYS A 82 -8.88 6.47 16.28
C LYS A 82 -8.61 5.24 17.15
N LEU A 83 -7.68 4.37 16.75
CA LEU A 83 -7.29 3.22 17.57
C LEU A 83 -6.54 3.65 18.82
N LEU A 84 -5.61 4.60 18.72
CA LEU A 84 -4.82 5.10 19.85
C LEU A 84 -5.67 5.84 20.88
N THR A 85 -6.71 6.54 20.43
CA THR A 85 -7.63 7.27 21.33
C THR A 85 -8.78 6.42 21.88
N ASN A 86 -8.94 5.19 21.39
CA ASN A 86 -9.99 4.29 21.87
C ASN A 86 -9.51 3.43 23.04
N LYS A 87 -9.88 3.81 24.25
CA LYS A 87 -9.53 3.11 25.50
C LYS A 87 -9.93 1.62 25.54
N LYS A 88 -10.86 1.19 24.67
CA LYS A 88 -11.30 -0.23 24.55
C LYS A 88 -10.37 -1.07 23.69
N VAL A 89 -9.40 -0.47 23.02
CA VAL A 89 -8.43 -1.17 22.18
C VAL A 89 -7.13 -1.28 22.96
N ASN A 90 -6.80 -2.48 23.37
CA ASN A 90 -5.58 -2.77 24.12
C ASN A 90 -5.12 -4.19 23.81
N LYS A 91 -3.80 -4.38 23.71
CA LYS A 91 -3.15 -5.67 23.37
C LYS A 91 -3.78 -6.36 22.16
N ASP A 92 -4.06 -5.60 21.11
CA ASP A 92 -4.67 -6.08 19.89
C ASP A 92 -3.67 -6.12 18.72
N THR A 93 -3.71 -7.21 17.96
CA THR A 93 -3.06 -7.27 16.63
C THR A 93 -4.13 -7.10 15.56
N LEU A 94 -4.02 -6.02 14.78
CA LEU A 94 -5.02 -5.59 13.80
C LEU A 94 -4.39 -5.40 12.42
N ASN A 95 -5.08 -5.84 11.36
CA ASN A 95 -4.72 -5.45 10.01
C ASN A 95 -5.19 -4.02 9.74
N LEU A 96 -4.30 -3.20 9.20
CA LEU A 96 -4.59 -1.83 8.78
C LEU A 96 -4.38 -1.70 7.27
N GLY A 97 -5.40 -1.27 6.53
CA GLY A 97 -5.36 -1.16 5.09
C GLY A 97 -6.76 -0.96 4.52
N SER A 98 -6.97 -1.35 3.27
CA SER A 98 -8.30 -1.39 2.64
C SER A 98 -8.58 -2.79 2.09
N ASP A 99 -9.80 -3.26 2.20
CA ASP A 99 -10.31 -4.48 1.58
C ASP A 99 -11.22 -4.18 0.37
N LYS A 100 -11.37 -2.89 0.03
CA LYS A 100 -12.21 -2.43 -1.07
C LYS A 100 -11.38 -2.10 -2.31
N ASN A 101 -12.06 -2.07 -3.46
CA ASN A 101 -11.48 -1.63 -4.73
C ASN A 101 -10.22 -2.42 -5.12
N GLU A 102 -10.31 -3.76 -5.03
CA GLU A 102 -9.24 -4.65 -5.47
C GLU A 102 -8.92 -4.40 -6.95
N ILE A 103 -7.66 -4.08 -7.25
CA ILE A 103 -7.19 -3.74 -8.59
C ILE A 103 -6.02 -4.62 -9.01
N SER A 104 -5.99 -5.05 -10.29
CA SER A 104 -4.82 -5.71 -10.85
C SER A 104 -3.72 -4.71 -11.18
N MET A 105 -2.46 -5.15 -11.20
CA MET A 105 -1.31 -4.28 -11.47
C MET A 105 -1.40 -3.63 -12.84
N ILE A 106 -1.87 -4.35 -13.86
CA ILE A 106 -2.05 -3.79 -15.20
C ILE A 106 -3.12 -2.68 -15.21
N LYS A 107 -4.25 -2.88 -14.49
CA LYS A 107 -5.29 -1.86 -14.37
C LYS A 107 -4.79 -0.64 -13.58
N LEU A 108 -3.97 -0.85 -12.54
CA LEU A 108 -3.32 0.23 -11.80
C LEU A 108 -2.40 1.06 -12.72
N GLY A 109 -1.56 0.41 -13.52
CA GLY A 109 -0.71 1.09 -14.50
C GLY A 109 -1.51 1.92 -15.51
N LYS A 110 -2.59 1.33 -16.07
CA LYS A 110 -3.50 2.05 -16.99
C LYS A 110 -4.15 3.26 -16.32
N LEU A 111 -4.57 3.13 -15.07
CA LEU A 111 -5.16 4.23 -14.30
C LEU A 111 -4.15 5.37 -14.07
N ILE A 112 -2.92 5.04 -13.68
CA ILE A 112 -1.86 6.04 -13.49
C ILE A 112 -1.55 6.78 -14.79
N VAL A 113 -1.38 6.05 -15.91
CA VAL A 113 -1.13 6.64 -17.23
C VAL A 113 -2.26 7.60 -17.63
N LYS A 114 -3.54 7.17 -17.40
CA LYS A 114 -4.72 8.03 -17.65
C LYS A 114 -4.69 9.29 -16.80
N LEU A 115 -4.40 9.19 -15.49
CA LEU A 115 -4.34 10.35 -14.58
C LEU A 115 -3.17 11.29 -14.89
N LEU A 116 -2.11 10.78 -15.52
CA LEU A 116 -0.99 11.58 -16.00
C LEU A 116 -1.26 12.26 -17.35
N ASN A 117 -2.39 11.97 -17.98
CA ASN A 117 -2.73 12.41 -19.35
C ASN A 117 -1.66 12.04 -20.39
N LYS A 118 -1.04 10.86 -20.24
CA LYS A 118 -0.02 10.37 -21.16
C LYS A 118 -0.61 9.42 -22.21
N ASN A 119 -0.16 9.57 -23.46
CA ASN A 119 -0.53 8.68 -24.56
C ASN A 119 0.57 7.61 -24.74
N ILE A 120 0.66 6.67 -23.79
CA ILE A 120 1.60 5.53 -23.83
C ILE A 120 0.85 4.22 -23.62
N LYS A 121 1.34 3.15 -24.26
CA LYS A 121 0.77 1.79 -24.07
C LYS A 121 1.20 1.21 -22.72
N VAL A 122 0.30 0.48 -22.06
CA VAL A 122 0.64 -0.28 -20.85
C VAL A 122 0.75 -1.75 -21.20
N ILE A 123 1.94 -2.33 -20.99
CA ILE A 123 2.29 -3.70 -21.41
C ILE A 123 2.51 -4.55 -20.15
N GLY A 124 1.85 -5.70 -20.10
CA GLY A 124 2.08 -6.69 -19.04
C GLY A 124 3.30 -7.54 -19.33
N LEU A 125 4.17 -7.69 -18.35
CA LEU A 125 5.34 -8.57 -18.40
C LEU A 125 5.14 -9.81 -17.51
N LYS A 126 6.17 -10.69 -17.48
CA LYS A 126 6.19 -11.89 -16.64
C LYS A 126 5.98 -11.60 -15.15
N ASN A 127 5.53 -12.61 -14.43
CA ASN A 127 5.35 -12.53 -12.99
C ASN A 127 6.70 -12.51 -12.26
N ASN A 128 6.79 -11.66 -11.25
CA ASN A 128 7.93 -11.66 -10.33
C ASN A 128 7.86 -12.89 -9.40
N PRO A 129 8.92 -13.71 -9.33
CA PRO A 129 8.97 -14.88 -8.45
C PRO A 129 8.71 -14.50 -6.98
N GLY A 130 7.97 -15.35 -6.27
CA GLY A 130 7.70 -15.18 -4.83
C GLY A 130 6.77 -14.01 -4.46
N SER A 131 6.15 -13.34 -5.45
CA SER A 131 5.09 -12.37 -5.19
C SER A 131 3.73 -13.07 -5.15
N PRO A 132 2.92 -12.94 -4.07
CA PRO A 132 1.60 -13.57 -4.03
C PRO A 132 0.69 -12.98 -5.11
N THR A 133 -0.11 -13.84 -5.75
CA THR A 133 -1.04 -13.42 -6.80
C THR A 133 -2.14 -12.47 -6.30
N ARG A 134 -2.55 -12.65 -5.04
CA ARG A 134 -3.56 -11.83 -4.38
C ARG A 134 -3.12 -11.47 -2.96
N ARG A 135 -3.30 -10.19 -2.58
CA ARG A 135 -3.07 -9.72 -1.21
C ARG A 135 -4.13 -8.70 -0.82
N VAL A 136 -5.08 -9.15 0.00
CA VAL A 136 -6.18 -8.35 0.56
C VAL A 136 -6.25 -8.64 2.05
N PRO A 137 -6.21 -7.63 2.92
CA PRO A 137 -6.33 -7.85 4.36
C PRO A 137 -7.78 -8.17 4.75
N SER A 138 -7.96 -9.01 5.76
CA SER A 138 -9.24 -9.08 6.46
C SER A 138 -9.30 -7.97 7.51
N LEU A 139 -10.27 -7.09 7.38
CA LEU A 139 -10.48 -5.97 8.32
C LEU A 139 -11.57 -6.24 9.36
N LYS A 140 -12.09 -7.48 9.42
CA LYS A 140 -13.18 -7.85 10.34
C LYS A 140 -12.88 -7.48 11.80
N LYS A 141 -11.63 -7.74 12.26
CA LYS A 141 -11.23 -7.43 13.64
C LYS A 141 -11.12 -5.93 13.88
N LEU A 142 -10.56 -5.18 12.93
CA LEU A 142 -10.48 -3.72 12.96
C LEU A 142 -11.89 -3.09 13.05
N ASN A 143 -12.80 -3.52 12.16
CA ASN A 143 -14.16 -2.98 12.08
C ASN A 143 -15.01 -3.26 13.32
N LYS A 144 -14.69 -4.31 14.10
CA LYS A 144 -15.31 -4.55 15.42
C LYS A 144 -14.83 -3.56 16.50
N LYS A 145 -13.64 -2.99 16.32
CA LYS A 145 -13.03 -2.06 17.30
C LYS A 145 -13.38 -0.61 17.01
N ILE A 146 -13.40 -0.24 15.73
CA ILE A 146 -13.75 1.12 15.29
C ILE A 146 -14.66 1.04 14.07
N ASN A 147 -15.65 1.93 14.03
CA ASN A 147 -16.43 2.17 12.81
C ASN A 147 -15.70 3.25 11.99
N TYR A 148 -15.07 2.85 10.88
CA TYR A 148 -14.33 3.77 10.02
C TYR A 148 -14.89 3.77 8.60
N LYS A 149 -15.25 4.96 8.11
CA LYS A 149 -15.61 5.21 6.71
C LYS A 149 -14.39 5.81 6.01
N TYR A 150 -13.92 5.18 4.93
CA TYR A 150 -12.82 5.70 4.13
C TYR A 150 -13.22 6.99 3.44
N ASN A 151 -12.36 8.00 3.52
CA ASN A 151 -12.59 9.33 2.93
C ASN A 151 -12.04 9.41 1.50
N TYR A 152 -11.09 8.53 1.15
CA TYR A 152 -10.44 8.55 -0.15
C TYR A 152 -10.68 7.25 -0.90
N ASN A 153 -11.16 7.35 -2.15
CA ASN A 153 -11.08 6.25 -3.10
C ASN A 153 -9.69 6.23 -3.76
N LEU A 154 -9.41 5.16 -4.54
CA LEU A 154 -8.10 4.99 -5.17
C LEU A 154 -7.76 6.12 -6.15
N VAL A 155 -8.73 6.63 -6.89
CA VAL A 155 -8.53 7.70 -7.89
C VAL A 155 -8.12 9.00 -7.21
N ASP A 156 -8.81 9.39 -6.16
CA ASP A 156 -8.53 10.65 -5.44
C ASP A 156 -7.18 10.62 -4.75
N GLY A 157 -6.85 9.51 -4.05
CA GLY A 157 -5.55 9.34 -3.45
C GLY A 157 -4.41 9.30 -4.48
N LEU A 158 -4.63 8.70 -5.67
CA LEU A 158 -3.64 8.70 -6.75
C LEU A 158 -3.42 10.10 -7.32
N LYS A 159 -4.44 10.92 -7.51
CA LYS A 159 -4.29 12.31 -7.96
C LYS A 159 -3.37 13.09 -7.03
N ILE A 160 -3.67 13.07 -5.73
CA ILE A 160 -2.84 13.75 -4.70
C ILE A 160 -1.39 13.22 -4.73
N THR A 161 -1.23 11.89 -4.85
CA THR A 161 0.09 11.27 -4.89
C THR A 161 0.87 11.67 -6.14
N ILE A 162 0.23 11.62 -7.31
CA ILE A 162 0.83 12.02 -8.60
C ILE A 162 1.25 13.49 -8.58
N ASP A 163 0.39 14.38 -8.09
CA ASP A 163 0.69 15.81 -8.03
C ASP A 163 1.89 16.09 -7.13
N TRP A 164 1.99 15.36 -6.01
CA TRP A 164 3.16 15.47 -5.16
C TRP A 164 4.45 15.01 -5.87
N TYR A 165 4.43 13.85 -6.54
CA TYR A 165 5.61 13.36 -7.27
C TYR A 165 5.99 14.27 -8.43
N LYS A 166 5.04 14.81 -9.20
CA LYS A 166 5.33 15.79 -10.26
C LYS A 166 6.12 17.00 -9.73
N LYS A 167 5.75 17.50 -8.55
CA LYS A 167 6.38 18.67 -7.95
C LYS A 167 7.74 18.36 -7.30
N ASN A 168 7.97 17.12 -6.89
CA ASN A 168 9.11 16.77 -6.03
C ASN A 168 10.10 15.77 -6.66
N LEU A 169 9.88 15.31 -7.89
CA LEU A 169 10.82 14.40 -8.56
C LEU A 169 12.13 15.09 -8.97
N SER A 170 12.13 16.41 -9.16
CA SER A 170 13.32 17.21 -9.43
C SER A 170 14.37 17.21 -8.31
N TYR A 171 14.03 16.76 -7.12
CA TYR A 171 14.94 16.67 -5.97
C TYR A 171 15.70 15.33 -5.87
N LYS A 172 15.60 14.43 -6.85
CA LYS A 172 16.20 13.07 -6.80
C LYS A 172 16.94 12.66 -8.08
N THR A 173 17.31 13.63 -8.90
CA THR A 173 18.32 13.43 -9.97
C THR A 173 19.70 13.85 -9.51
#